data_37866e5746a2f7926af38c935ac36730
#
_entry.id   37866e5746a2f7926af38c935ac36730
#
_cell.length_a   1.000
_cell.length_b   1.000
_cell.length_c   1.000
_cell.angle_alpha   90.00
_cell.angle_beta   90.00
_cell.angle_gamma   90.00
#
_symmetry.space_group_name_H-M   'P 1'
#
loop_
_entity.id
_entity.type
_entity.pdbx_description
1 polymer ?
#
loop_
_entity_poly.entity_id
_entity_poly.type
_entity_poly.pdbx_seq_one_letter_code
_entity_poly.pdbx_strand_id
1 'polypeptide(L)'
;MTQEIQPGVFLHVLPTEKFKTVRFMIRFSARHTKDNAGARTLLTSLLETNSQNYPTQTALSSRLAELYGASFGVGMAKKGNLHQVNATLTLVNGKYVGDDALLAQGVAFLREVLFAPNISNGQFDEATFQVEKENMLSYIKSFAEDKQAYASLQLQQLFFKEDADQ
;
A
#
# COMPACT_ATOMS: atom_id res chain seq x y z
N MET A 1 -16.28 -9.06 14.12
CA MET A 1 -17.48 -8.40 13.57
C MET A 1 -17.21 -8.05 12.13
N THR A 2 -18.14 -8.35 11.22
CA THR A 2 -18.04 -8.02 9.79
C THR A 2 -19.32 -7.30 9.39
N GLN A 3 -19.19 -6.17 8.70
CA GLN A 3 -20.31 -5.36 8.24
C GLN A 3 -20.03 -4.85 6.83
N GLU A 4 -20.99 -4.96 5.93
CA GLU A 4 -20.96 -4.25 4.67
C GLU A 4 -21.43 -2.81 4.91
N ILE A 5 -20.57 -1.83 4.64
CA ILE A 5 -20.85 -0.40 4.88
C ILE A 5 -21.33 0.32 3.63
N GLN A 6 -20.99 -0.20 2.46
CA GLN A 6 -21.48 0.20 1.14
C GLN A 6 -21.39 -1.00 0.21
N PRO A 7 -22.11 -1.03 -0.92
CA PRO A 7 -22.01 -2.13 -1.88
C PRO A 7 -20.57 -2.45 -2.27
N GLY A 8 -20.12 -3.66 -1.94
CA GLY A 8 -18.75 -4.13 -2.19
C GLY A 8 -17.68 -3.61 -1.22
N VAL A 9 -18.05 -2.86 -0.17
CA VAL A 9 -17.13 -2.35 0.86
C VAL A 9 -17.43 -2.98 2.20
N PHE A 10 -16.52 -3.77 2.72
CA PHE A 10 -16.67 -4.51 3.96
C PHE A 10 -15.74 -3.99 5.05
N LEU A 11 -16.28 -3.74 6.24
CA LEU A 11 -15.52 -3.46 7.44
C LEU A 11 -15.41 -4.73 8.29
N HIS A 12 -14.18 -5.12 8.61
CA HIS A 12 -13.88 -6.21 9.54
C HIS A 12 -13.22 -5.65 10.79
N VAL A 13 -13.84 -5.85 11.95
CA VAL A 13 -13.28 -5.45 13.24
C VAL A 13 -12.95 -6.71 14.04
N LEU A 14 -11.68 -6.86 14.41
CA LEU A 14 -11.14 -7.95 15.22
C LEU A 14 -10.65 -7.38 16.56
N PRO A 15 -11.51 -7.29 17.59
CA PRO A 15 -11.09 -6.78 18.90
C PRO A 15 -10.12 -7.79 19.54
N THR A 16 -9.04 -7.26 20.14
CA THR A 16 -8.05 -8.04 20.87
C THR A 16 -7.39 -7.18 21.94
N GLU A 17 -7.12 -7.77 23.09
CA GLU A 17 -6.35 -7.15 24.17
C GLU A 17 -4.90 -7.63 24.22
N LYS A 18 -4.54 -8.55 23.33
CA LYS A 18 -3.20 -9.19 23.32
C LYS A 18 -2.10 -8.20 22.92
N PHE A 19 -2.41 -7.18 22.11
CA PHE A 19 -1.43 -6.27 21.52
C PHE A 19 -1.62 -4.85 22.03
N LYS A 20 -0.50 -4.13 22.20
CA LYS A 20 -0.50 -2.70 22.56
C LYS A 20 -0.67 -1.79 21.34
N THR A 21 -0.88 -2.36 20.17
CA THR A 21 -1.02 -1.64 18.90
C THR A 21 -2.40 -1.86 18.29
N VAL A 22 -2.82 -0.88 17.49
CA VAL A 22 -3.97 -0.99 16.60
C VAL A 22 -3.44 -1.05 15.17
N ARG A 23 -3.95 -1.98 14.38
CA ARG A 23 -3.58 -2.12 12.97
C ARG A 23 -4.79 -1.88 12.09
N PHE A 24 -4.64 -0.94 11.17
CA PHE A 24 -5.54 -0.75 10.05
C PHE A 24 -4.99 -1.46 8.82
N MET A 25 -5.87 -2.10 8.08
CA MET A 25 -5.55 -2.65 6.78
C MET A 25 -6.70 -2.32 5.82
N ILE A 26 -6.41 -1.52 4.82
CA ILE A 26 -7.34 -1.21 3.73
C ILE A 26 -6.87 -2.00 2.51
N ARG A 27 -7.78 -2.80 1.93
CA ARG A 27 -7.49 -3.62 0.77
C ARG A 27 -8.40 -3.23 -0.39
N PHE A 28 -7.78 -2.88 -1.49
CA PHE A 28 -8.45 -2.71 -2.77
C PHE A 28 -8.19 -3.94 -3.63
N SER A 29 -9.23 -4.56 -4.15
CA SER A 29 -9.12 -5.74 -5.01
C SER A 29 -9.69 -5.45 -6.37
N ALA A 30 -8.96 -5.77 -7.42
CA ALA A 30 -9.43 -5.63 -8.78
C ALA A 30 -8.90 -6.78 -9.63
N ARG A 31 -9.55 -7.06 -10.77
CA ARG A 31 -9.08 -8.08 -11.69
C ARG A 31 -7.67 -7.73 -12.19
N HIS A 32 -6.78 -8.71 -12.16
CA HIS A 32 -5.43 -8.57 -12.70
C HIS A 32 -5.49 -8.56 -14.22
N THR A 33 -4.78 -7.62 -14.85
CA THR A 33 -4.53 -7.60 -16.28
C THR A 33 -3.09 -7.17 -16.53
N LYS A 34 -2.48 -7.67 -17.60
CA LYS A 34 -1.09 -7.30 -17.97
C LYS A 34 -0.95 -5.78 -18.16
N ASP A 35 -1.98 -5.14 -18.70
CA ASP A 35 -1.95 -3.70 -19.05
C ASP A 35 -1.94 -2.77 -17.83
N ASN A 36 -2.49 -3.20 -16.70
CA ASN A 36 -2.65 -2.33 -15.54
C ASN A 36 -1.74 -2.69 -14.34
N ALA A 37 -1.06 -3.83 -14.38
CA ALA A 37 -0.25 -4.31 -13.27
C ALA A 37 0.90 -3.34 -12.95
N GLY A 38 1.67 -2.90 -13.95
CA GLY A 38 2.77 -1.96 -13.77
C GLY A 38 2.32 -0.60 -13.24
N ALA A 39 1.25 -0.03 -13.82
CA ALA A 39 0.71 1.25 -13.38
C ALA A 39 0.22 1.20 -11.92
N ARG A 40 -0.44 0.11 -11.50
CA ARG A 40 -0.88 -0.07 -10.11
C ARG A 40 0.29 -0.22 -9.16
N THR A 41 1.34 -0.94 -9.54
CA THR A 41 2.54 -1.08 -8.71
C THR A 41 3.21 0.28 -8.52
N LEU A 42 3.39 1.06 -9.59
CA LEU A 42 3.94 2.41 -9.49
C LEU A 42 3.07 3.33 -8.62
N LEU A 43 1.74 3.24 -8.77
CA LEU A 43 0.80 4.00 -7.94
C LEU A 43 1.00 3.71 -6.44
N THR A 44 1.24 2.45 -6.04
CA THR A 44 1.48 2.14 -4.62
C THR A 44 2.72 2.82 -4.08
N SER A 45 3.82 2.87 -4.84
CA SER A 45 5.04 3.59 -4.46
C SER A 45 4.79 5.09 -4.32
N LEU A 46 4.07 5.69 -5.27
CA LEU A 46 3.72 7.12 -5.22
C LEU A 46 2.89 7.46 -3.97
N LEU A 47 1.87 6.65 -3.64
CA LEU A 47 1.03 6.86 -2.45
C LEU A 47 1.79 6.65 -1.13
N GLU A 48 2.84 5.86 -1.12
CA GLU A 48 3.68 5.63 0.05
C GLU A 48 4.69 6.76 0.28
N THR A 49 5.03 7.51 -0.78
CA THR A 49 6.12 8.50 -0.74
C THR A 49 5.64 9.87 -0.28
N ASN A 50 4.49 10.35 -0.75
CA ASN A 50 3.95 11.67 -0.41
C ASN A 50 2.43 11.78 -0.59
N SER A 51 1.87 12.89 -0.11
CA SER A 51 0.48 13.28 -0.31
C SER A 51 0.36 14.80 -0.40
N GLN A 52 -0.85 15.31 -0.60
CA GLN A 52 -1.09 16.75 -0.71
C GLN A 52 -0.60 17.52 0.52
N ASN A 53 -0.91 17.05 1.74
CA ASN A 53 -0.48 17.69 2.98
C ASN A 53 0.92 17.28 3.44
N TYR A 54 1.44 16.17 2.92
CA TYR A 54 2.81 15.69 3.17
C TYR A 54 3.57 15.59 1.85
N PRO A 55 3.96 16.75 1.24
CA PRO A 55 4.46 16.78 -0.13
C PRO A 55 5.86 16.19 -0.31
N THR A 56 6.52 15.82 0.78
CA THR A 56 7.82 15.15 0.76
C THR A 56 7.81 13.90 1.65
N GLN A 57 8.68 12.94 1.35
CA GLN A 57 8.89 11.76 2.19
C GLN A 57 9.29 12.13 3.63
N THR A 58 10.06 13.23 3.80
CA THR A 58 10.42 13.74 5.12
C THR A 58 9.19 14.22 5.88
N ALA A 59 8.30 14.98 5.24
CA ALA A 59 7.08 15.48 5.86
C ALA A 59 6.15 14.32 6.28
N LEU A 60 6.00 13.30 5.42
CA LEU A 60 5.23 12.10 5.73
C LEU A 60 5.85 11.30 6.90
N SER A 61 7.17 11.12 6.88
CA SER A 61 7.89 10.43 7.96
C SER A 61 7.81 11.19 9.29
N SER A 62 7.89 12.53 9.26
CA SER A 62 7.70 13.36 10.44
C SER A 62 6.29 13.19 11.02
N ARG A 63 5.27 13.14 10.16
CA ARG A 63 3.90 12.87 10.62
C ARG A 63 3.75 11.50 11.27
N LEU A 64 4.38 10.46 10.73
CA LEU A 64 4.39 9.13 11.34
C LEU A 64 5.10 9.14 12.71
N ALA A 65 6.19 9.90 12.87
CA ALA A 65 6.87 10.09 14.15
C ALA A 65 5.96 10.78 15.17
N GLU A 66 5.21 11.84 14.78
CA GLU A 66 4.21 12.50 15.63
C GLU A 66 3.09 11.57 16.07
N LEU A 67 2.75 10.56 15.26
CA LEU A 67 1.80 9.49 15.60
C LEU A 67 2.47 8.40 16.46
N TYR A 68 3.39 8.80 17.33
CA TYR A 68 4.15 7.93 18.24
C TYR A 68 4.93 6.82 17.52
N GLY A 69 5.56 7.17 16.39
CA GLY A 69 6.34 6.22 15.61
C GLY A 69 5.47 5.19 14.87
N ALA A 70 4.34 5.63 14.36
CA ALA A 70 3.48 4.78 13.55
C ALA A 70 4.23 4.24 12.32
N SER A 71 3.90 3.02 11.90
CA SER A 71 4.40 2.44 10.65
C SER A 71 3.30 2.43 9.60
N PHE A 72 3.63 2.87 8.40
CA PHE A 72 2.75 2.90 7.24
C PHE A 72 3.44 2.24 6.04
N GLY A 73 2.67 1.55 5.21
CA GLY A 73 3.15 0.98 3.97
C GLY A 73 1.99 0.63 3.03
N VAL A 74 2.26 0.75 1.74
CA VAL A 74 1.32 0.36 0.67
C VAL A 74 2.02 -0.67 -0.21
N GLY A 75 1.43 -1.85 -0.32
CA GLY A 75 2.03 -2.94 -1.08
C GLY A 75 1.03 -3.60 -2.03
N MET A 76 1.58 -4.33 -2.98
CA MET A 76 0.82 -5.11 -3.95
C MET A 76 0.92 -6.59 -3.67
N ALA A 77 -0.17 -7.31 -3.93
CA ALA A 77 -0.19 -8.77 -3.90
C ALA A 77 -1.07 -9.30 -5.03
N LYS A 78 -0.66 -10.41 -5.63
CA LYS A 78 -1.50 -11.19 -6.54
C LYS A 78 -2.11 -12.36 -5.76
N LYS A 79 -3.42 -12.56 -5.90
CA LYS A 79 -4.13 -13.71 -5.33
C LYS A 79 -5.06 -14.29 -6.39
N GLY A 80 -4.65 -15.38 -7.02
CA GLY A 80 -5.31 -15.90 -8.22
C GLY A 80 -5.41 -14.79 -9.28
N ASN A 81 -6.60 -14.55 -9.80
CA ASN A 81 -6.85 -13.53 -10.81
C ASN A 81 -7.11 -12.12 -10.23
N LEU A 82 -6.85 -11.92 -8.94
CA LEU A 82 -7.01 -10.63 -8.30
C LEU A 82 -5.67 -9.96 -8.03
N HIS A 83 -5.59 -8.70 -8.37
CA HIS A 83 -4.53 -7.79 -7.99
C HIS A 83 -5.00 -6.98 -6.77
N GLN A 84 -4.29 -7.08 -5.65
CA GLN A 84 -4.67 -6.48 -4.38
C GLN A 84 -3.67 -5.40 -3.98
N VAL A 85 -4.15 -4.19 -3.73
CA VAL A 85 -3.40 -3.13 -3.06
C VAL A 85 -3.74 -3.18 -1.58
N ASN A 86 -2.75 -3.28 -0.72
CA ASN A 86 -2.90 -3.32 0.72
C ASN A 86 -2.21 -2.11 1.33
N ALA A 87 -2.98 -1.17 1.89
CA ALA A 87 -2.46 -0.10 2.72
C ALA A 87 -2.56 -0.51 4.18
N THR A 88 -1.45 -0.47 4.89
CA THR A 88 -1.37 -0.86 6.30
C THR A 88 -0.82 0.28 7.13
N LEU A 89 -1.52 0.62 8.22
CA LEU A 89 -1.05 1.54 9.24
C LEU A 89 -1.09 0.84 10.59
N THR A 90 0.02 0.87 11.32
CA THR A 90 0.10 0.34 12.69
C THR A 90 0.45 1.48 13.64
N LEU A 91 -0.40 1.69 14.64
CA LEU A 91 -0.26 2.70 15.69
C LEU A 91 -0.12 2.02 17.05
N VAL A 92 0.49 2.71 18.00
CA VAL A 92 0.28 2.36 19.42
C VAL A 92 -1.19 2.64 19.78
N ASN A 93 -1.79 1.85 20.67
CA ASN A 93 -3.13 2.13 21.16
C ASN A 93 -3.08 3.35 22.11
N GLY A 94 -3.89 4.37 21.82
CA GLY A 94 -3.92 5.67 22.54
C GLY A 94 -3.96 5.56 24.06
N LYS A 95 -4.61 4.51 24.59
CA LYS A 95 -4.66 4.25 26.03
C LYS A 95 -3.29 4.09 26.70
N TYR A 96 -2.24 3.71 25.95
CA TYR A 96 -0.89 3.53 26.50
C TYR A 96 -0.03 4.78 26.44
N VAL A 97 -0.47 5.79 25.69
CA VAL A 97 0.25 7.07 25.53
C VAL A 97 -0.59 8.27 26.00
N GLY A 98 -1.80 8.02 26.52
CA GLY A 98 -2.68 9.07 27.02
C GLY A 98 -3.27 9.97 25.94
N ASP A 99 -3.41 9.46 24.70
CA ASP A 99 -3.96 10.19 23.56
C ASP A 99 -5.19 9.45 22.99
N ASP A 100 -6.37 9.82 23.47
CA ASP A 100 -7.63 9.23 23.03
C ASP A 100 -7.98 9.59 21.57
N ALA A 101 -7.38 10.65 21.03
CA ALA A 101 -7.59 11.08 19.65
C ALA A 101 -6.71 10.31 18.63
N LEU A 102 -5.74 9.54 19.08
CA LEU A 102 -4.74 8.90 18.21
C LEU A 102 -5.37 7.99 17.15
N LEU A 103 -6.43 7.26 17.50
CA LEU A 103 -7.17 6.43 16.54
C LEU A 103 -7.77 7.27 15.40
N ALA A 104 -8.41 8.37 15.74
CA ALA A 104 -9.00 9.29 14.77
C ALA A 104 -7.92 9.97 13.90
N GLN A 105 -6.77 10.32 14.48
CA GLN A 105 -5.62 10.87 13.76
C GLN A 105 -5.06 9.84 12.77
N GLY A 106 -5.00 8.57 13.12
CA GLY A 106 -4.58 7.49 12.22
C GLY A 106 -5.53 7.31 11.03
N VAL A 107 -6.85 7.38 11.26
CA VAL A 107 -7.85 7.34 10.19
C VAL A 107 -7.71 8.55 9.27
N ALA A 108 -7.52 9.76 9.84
CA ALA A 108 -7.29 10.98 9.07
C ALA A 108 -6.02 10.89 8.21
N PHE A 109 -4.93 10.33 8.76
CA PHE A 109 -3.71 10.07 8.01
C PHE A 109 -3.95 9.11 6.83
N LEU A 110 -4.62 7.97 7.04
CA LEU A 110 -4.95 7.03 5.97
C LEU A 110 -5.83 7.67 4.88
N ARG A 111 -6.81 8.49 5.29
CA ARG A 111 -7.64 9.23 4.35
C ARG A 111 -6.80 10.17 3.48
N GLU A 112 -5.88 10.89 4.11
CA GLU A 112 -4.99 11.82 3.41
C GLU A 112 -4.14 11.10 2.37
N VAL A 113 -3.36 10.11 2.78
CA VAL A 113 -2.40 9.44 1.89
C VAL A 113 -3.05 8.63 0.77
N LEU A 114 -4.26 8.10 0.99
CA LEU A 114 -4.94 7.28 -0.01
C LEU A 114 -5.85 8.07 -0.95
N PHE A 115 -6.41 9.21 -0.50
CA PHE A 115 -7.44 9.92 -1.24
C PHE A 115 -7.11 11.39 -1.53
N ALA A 116 -5.95 11.88 -1.05
CA ALA A 116 -5.42 13.19 -1.36
C ALA A 116 -3.96 13.08 -1.85
N PRO A 117 -3.70 12.37 -2.96
CA PRO A 117 -2.35 12.23 -3.50
C PRO A 117 -1.80 13.60 -3.92
N ASN A 118 -0.47 13.74 -3.95
CA ASN A 118 0.20 14.96 -4.40
C ASN A 118 0.08 15.11 -5.93
N ILE A 119 -1.05 15.70 -6.36
CA ILE A 119 -1.41 15.90 -7.77
C ILE A 119 -1.56 17.38 -8.05
N SER A 120 -0.90 17.86 -9.11
CA SER A 120 -1.06 19.21 -9.66
C SER A 120 -1.40 19.10 -11.16
N ASN A 121 -2.44 19.81 -11.59
CA ASN A 121 -2.92 19.76 -12.99
C ASN A 121 -3.22 18.35 -13.53
N GLY A 122 -3.72 17.45 -12.65
CA GLY A 122 -4.05 16.07 -13.02
C GLY A 122 -2.84 15.15 -13.17
N GLN A 123 -1.65 15.58 -12.75
CA GLN A 123 -0.42 14.79 -12.79
C GLN A 123 0.22 14.71 -11.41
N PHE A 124 0.85 13.59 -11.11
CA PHE A 124 1.70 13.45 -9.93
C PHE A 124 2.89 14.39 -10.01
N ASP A 125 3.48 14.72 -8.85
CA ASP A 125 4.76 15.43 -8.80
C ASP A 125 5.79 14.73 -9.68
N GLU A 126 6.30 15.44 -10.69
CA GLU A 126 7.16 14.87 -11.74
C GLU A 126 8.45 14.29 -11.15
N ALA A 127 9.05 14.98 -10.18
CA ALA A 127 10.31 14.53 -9.57
C ALA A 127 10.09 13.19 -8.84
N THR A 128 9.05 13.10 -8.02
CA THR A 128 8.68 11.86 -7.32
C THR A 128 8.34 10.74 -8.31
N PHE A 129 7.56 11.05 -9.34
CA PHE A 129 7.17 10.08 -10.36
C PHE A 129 8.38 9.48 -11.09
N GLN A 130 9.36 10.30 -11.49
CA GLN A 130 10.55 9.81 -12.18
C GLN A 130 11.41 8.94 -11.27
N VAL A 131 11.60 9.33 -10.01
CA VAL A 131 12.36 8.53 -9.02
C VAL A 131 11.71 7.16 -8.82
N GLU A 132 10.40 7.11 -8.56
CA GLU A 132 9.71 5.84 -8.31
C GLU A 132 9.65 4.96 -9.57
N LYS A 133 9.52 5.56 -10.75
CA LYS A 133 9.61 4.84 -12.02
C LYS A 133 11.00 4.23 -12.23
N GLU A 134 12.07 4.97 -11.97
CA GLU A 134 13.44 4.47 -12.08
C GLU A 134 13.71 3.36 -11.07
N ASN A 135 13.26 3.50 -9.84
CA ASN A 135 13.34 2.47 -8.80
C ASN A 135 12.64 1.19 -9.25
N MET A 136 11.42 1.29 -9.79
CA MET A 136 10.66 0.16 -10.31
C MET A 136 11.37 -0.51 -11.49
N LEU A 137 11.90 0.27 -12.45
CA LEU A 137 12.63 -0.27 -13.59
C LEU A 137 13.93 -0.98 -13.15
N SER A 138 14.63 -0.43 -12.17
CA SER A 138 15.83 -1.04 -11.58
C SER A 138 15.49 -2.36 -10.88
N TYR A 139 14.38 -2.39 -10.12
CA TYR A 139 13.89 -3.62 -9.50
C TYR A 139 13.56 -4.70 -10.55
N ILE A 140 12.85 -4.35 -11.63
CA ILE A 140 12.52 -5.29 -12.70
C ILE A 140 13.79 -5.84 -13.37
N LYS A 141 14.79 -5.00 -13.58
CA LYS A 141 16.08 -5.43 -14.16
C LYS A 141 16.82 -6.38 -13.20
N SER A 142 16.87 -6.06 -11.90
CA SER A 142 17.55 -6.89 -10.91
C SER A 142 16.88 -8.25 -10.71
N PHE A 143 15.58 -8.38 -10.98
CA PHE A 143 14.86 -9.64 -10.89
C PHE A 143 15.44 -10.72 -11.84
N ALA A 144 15.91 -10.33 -13.01
CA ALA A 144 16.55 -11.26 -13.96
C ALA A 144 17.92 -11.79 -13.44
N GLU A 145 18.55 -11.07 -12.50
CA GLU A 145 19.81 -11.45 -11.87
C GLU A 145 19.60 -12.40 -10.69
N ASP A 146 18.43 -12.37 -10.05
CA ASP A 146 18.03 -13.34 -9.03
C ASP A 146 17.65 -14.67 -9.67
N LYS A 147 18.62 -15.58 -9.71
CA LYS A 147 18.47 -16.88 -10.37
C LYS A 147 17.38 -17.74 -9.74
N GLN A 148 17.15 -17.63 -8.44
CA GLN A 148 16.11 -18.39 -7.74
C GLN A 148 14.71 -17.85 -8.10
N ALA A 149 14.51 -16.53 -8.03
CA ALA A 149 13.27 -15.89 -8.41
C ALA A 149 12.95 -16.12 -9.89
N TYR A 150 13.95 -15.98 -10.77
CA TYR A 150 13.82 -16.23 -12.19
C TYR A 150 13.46 -17.70 -12.51
N ALA A 151 14.12 -18.67 -11.87
CA ALA A 151 13.80 -20.08 -12.02
C ALA A 151 12.38 -20.41 -11.57
N SER A 152 11.93 -19.82 -10.46
CA SER A 152 10.54 -19.96 -9.95
C SER A 152 9.53 -19.43 -10.97
N LEU A 153 9.80 -18.27 -11.57
CA LEU A 153 8.96 -17.70 -12.62
C LEU A 153 8.88 -18.61 -13.86
N GLN A 154 10.03 -19.11 -14.32
CA GLN A 154 10.09 -20.02 -15.46
C GLN A 154 9.32 -21.33 -15.18
N LEU A 155 9.44 -21.86 -13.96
CA LEU A 155 8.67 -23.04 -13.54
C LEU A 155 7.16 -22.78 -13.59
N GLN A 156 6.70 -21.63 -13.11
CA GLN A 156 5.28 -21.26 -13.18
C GLN A 156 4.81 -21.18 -14.64
N GLN A 157 5.56 -20.54 -15.52
CA GLN A 157 5.23 -20.42 -16.94
C GLN A 157 5.17 -21.78 -17.67
N LEU A 158 6.03 -22.72 -17.28
CA LEU A 158 6.00 -24.07 -17.82
C LEU A 158 4.86 -24.93 -17.25
N PHE A 159 4.50 -24.70 -16.00
CA PHE A 159 3.46 -25.47 -15.31
C PHE A 159 2.06 -25.01 -15.72
N PHE A 160 1.83 -23.71 -15.76
CA PHE A 160 0.56 -23.13 -16.17
C PHE A 160 0.58 -22.82 -17.66
N LYS A 161 -0.27 -23.52 -18.42
CA LYS A 161 -0.30 -23.41 -19.90
C LYS A 161 -1.09 -22.20 -20.38
N GLU A 162 -2.00 -21.67 -19.56
CA GLU A 162 -2.86 -20.55 -19.91
C GLU A 162 -2.43 -19.27 -19.17
N ASP A 163 -2.46 -18.15 -19.89
CA ASP A 163 -2.12 -16.82 -19.35
C ASP A 163 -2.95 -16.42 -18.13
N ALA A 164 -4.16 -16.96 -18.02
CA ALA A 164 -5.04 -16.68 -16.88
C ALA A 164 -4.56 -17.33 -15.57
N ASP A 165 -3.72 -18.36 -15.67
CA ASP A 165 -3.22 -19.14 -14.51
C ASP A 165 -1.81 -18.70 -14.09
N GLN A 166 -1.11 -17.90 -14.92
CA GLN A 166 0.18 -17.28 -14.62
C GLN A 166 0.02 -15.94 -13.89
#